data_1e9747724595483ca465a1773654c516
#
_entry.id   1e9747724595483ca465a1773654c516
#
_cell.length_a   1.000
_cell.length_b   1.000
_cell.length_c   1.000
_cell.angle_alpha   90.00
_cell.angle_beta   90.00
_cell.angle_gamma   90.00
#
_symmetry.space_group_name_H-M   'P 1'
#
loop_
_entity.id
_entity.type
_entity.pdbx_description
1 polymer ?
#
loop_
_entity_poly.entity_id
_entity_poly.type
_entity_poly.pdbx_seq_one_letter_code
_entity_poly.pdbx_strand_id
1 'polypeptide(L)'
;MKLFTIKNLRCSYDSPFVEGCSRTVVEIESLQLERGQKIFIVGESGIGKSTILETLGLMNNTIVPDKQTQFLFYDFDGLEIDLCALWRGGDKQLSHFRLLNYSFIFQDTNLMRNFTAYENVAYTRMLQGYGKNEAFNKTRTILNDLGLEHVDELRMAQELSGGQ
;
A
#
# COMPACT_ATOMS: atom_id res chain seq x y z
N MET A 1 -3.48 20.23 -1.72
CA MET A 1 -4.47 19.42 -2.50
C MET A 1 -4.79 18.17 -1.70
N LYS A 2 -6.09 17.88 -1.50
CA LYS A 2 -6.53 16.71 -0.73
C LYS A 2 -6.04 15.41 -1.36
N LEU A 3 -5.70 14.44 -0.55
CA LEU A 3 -5.40 13.06 -0.95
C LEU A 3 -6.44 12.11 -0.38
N PHE A 4 -6.73 12.22 0.94
CA PHE A 4 -7.76 11.44 1.61
C PHE A 4 -8.65 12.30 2.47
N THR A 5 -9.91 11.91 2.55
CA THR A 5 -10.83 12.33 3.60
C THR A 5 -11.43 11.07 4.24
N ILE A 6 -11.25 10.93 5.53
CA ILE A 6 -11.74 9.81 6.33
C ILE A 6 -12.63 10.37 7.42
N LYS A 7 -13.81 9.79 7.59
CA LYS A 7 -14.73 10.11 8.71
C LYS A 7 -15.38 8.83 9.21
N ASN A 8 -15.48 8.72 10.53
CA ASN A 8 -16.15 7.62 11.24
C ASN A 8 -15.70 6.24 10.75
N LEU A 9 -14.39 6.07 10.46
CA LEU A 9 -13.83 4.80 10.02
C LEU A 9 -13.52 3.95 11.24
N ARG A 10 -14.06 2.73 11.27
CA ARG A 10 -13.72 1.71 12.28
C ARG A 10 -13.12 0.50 11.60
N CYS A 11 -12.08 -0.04 12.24
CA CYS A 11 -11.45 -1.29 11.82
C CYS A 11 -11.56 -2.31 12.95
N SER A 12 -12.07 -3.48 12.63
CA SER A 12 -12.25 -4.59 13.58
C SER A 12 -11.73 -5.89 13.01
N TYR A 13 -11.23 -6.75 13.89
CA TYR A 13 -10.93 -8.13 13.58
C TYR A 13 -11.96 -9.03 14.26
N ASP A 14 -12.35 -10.10 13.58
CA ASP A 14 -13.19 -11.14 14.18
C ASP A 14 -12.43 -11.87 15.28
N SER A 15 -13.10 -12.17 16.36
CA SER A 15 -12.49 -12.92 17.45
C SER A 15 -12.30 -14.38 17.03
N PRO A 16 -11.08 -14.94 17.11
CA PRO A 16 -10.87 -16.35 16.80
C PRO A 16 -11.45 -17.28 17.87
N PHE A 17 -11.88 -16.74 19.02
CA PHE A 17 -12.33 -17.52 20.19
C PHE A 17 -13.85 -17.45 20.43
N VAL A 18 -14.53 -16.45 19.86
CA VAL A 18 -15.96 -16.25 20.09
C VAL A 18 -16.62 -15.89 18.77
N GLU A 19 -17.47 -16.76 18.24
CA GLU A 19 -18.23 -16.54 17.02
C GLU A 19 -19.14 -15.31 17.15
N GLY A 20 -19.12 -14.43 16.17
CA GLY A 20 -19.89 -13.17 16.16
C GLY A 20 -19.36 -12.06 17.07
N CYS A 21 -18.19 -12.24 17.70
CA CYS A 21 -17.54 -11.18 18.47
C CYS A 21 -16.41 -10.55 17.65
N SER A 22 -16.54 -9.27 17.33
CA SER A 22 -15.48 -8.49 16.70
C SER A 22 -14.84 -7.54 17.70
N ARG A 23 -13.52 -7.36 17.59
CA ARG A 23 -12.77 -6.38 18.39
C ARG A 23 -12.39 -5.19 17.54
N THR A 24 -12.90 -4.01 17.86
CA THR A 24 -12.44 -2.76 17.28
C THR A 24 -11.00 -2.48 17.71
N VAL A 25 -10.11 -2.28 16.73
CA VAL A 25 -8.68 -2.05 16.94
C VAL A 25 -8.30 -0.62 16.61
N VAL A 26 -9.04 0.00 15.68
CA VAL A 26 -8.82 1.37 15.21
C VAL A 26 -10.16 2.08 15.06
N GLU A 27 -10.21 3.30 15.51
CA GLU A 27 -11.33 4.22 15.30
C GLU A 27 -10.77 5.58 14.89
N ILE A 28 -11.20 6.08 13.73
CA ILE A 28 -10.81 7.38 13.19
C ILE A 28 -12.07 8.22 13.01
N GLU A 29 -12.28 9.17 13.91
CA GLU A 29 -13.43 10.08 13.83
C GLU A 29 -13.34 10.99 12.61
N SER A 30 -12.18 11.60 12.40
CA SER A 30 -11.90 12.46 11.25
C SER A 30 -10.41 12.54 10.97
N LEU A 31 -10.02 12.34 9.73
CA LEU A 31 -8.65 12.50 9.25
C LEU A 31 -8.67 13.05 7.83
N GLN A 32 -7.89 14.08 7.57
CA GLN A 32 -7.67 14.62 6.24
C GLN A 32 -6.20 14.62 5.94
N LEU A 33 -5.83 14.04 4.80
CA LEU A 33 -4.45 13.97 4.34
C LEU A 33 -4.32 14.74 3.03
N GLU A 34 -3.21 15.44 2.87
CA GLU A 34 -2.89 16.20 1.67
C GLU A 34 -1.71 15.59 0.92
N ARG A 35 -1.66 15.84 -0.38
CA ARG A 35 -0.53 15.40 -1.21
C ARG A 35 0.76 16.07 -0.77
N GLY A 36 1.86 15.30 -0.77
CA GLY A 36 3.18 15.78 -0.36
C GLY A 36 3.42 15.79 1.15
N GLN A 37 2.41 15.50 1.97
CA GLN A 37 2.62 15.39 3.41
C GLN A 37 3.42 14.13 3.78
N LYS A 38 4.29 14.27 4.77
CA LYS A 38 4.93 13.16 5.48
C LYS A 38 4.22 12.98 6.82
N ILE A 39 3.64 11.80 7.03
CA ILE A 39 2.85 11.50 8.23
C ILE A 39 3.52 10.37 8.99
N PHE A 40 3.70 10.57 10.29
CA PHE A 40 4.28 9.59 11.19
C PHE A 40 3.19 9.06 12.12
N ILE A 41 2.95 7.75 12.08
CA ILE A 41 2.05 7.06 13.01
C ILE A 41 2.91 6.53 14.16
N VAL A 42 2.76 7.13 15.34
CA VAL A 42 3.52 6.78 16.54
C VAL A 42 2.62 6.20 17.61
N GLY A 43 3.17 5.38 18.48
CA GLY A 43 2.44 4.75 19.59
C GLY A 43 3.08 3.42 20.00
N GLU A 44 2.59 2.83 21.07
CA GLU A 44 3.06 1.55 21.60
C GLU A 44 2.85 0.38 20.63
N SER A 45 3.55 -0.72 20.86
CA SER A 45 3.35 -1.94 20.08
C SER A 45 1.92 -2.48 20.29
N GLY A 46 1.28 -2.95 19.21
CA GLY A 46 -0.06 -3.55 19.28
C GLY A 46 -1.24 -2.56 19.28
N ILE A 47 -1.01 -1.23 19.27
CA ILE A 47 -2.08 -0.22 19.29
C ILE A 47 -2.85 -0.06 17.96
N GLY A 48 -2.46 -0.80 16.91
CA GLY A 48 -3.16 -0.74 15.62
C GLY A 48 -2.47 0.06 14.52
N LYS A 49 -1.19 0.47 14.69
CA LYS A 49 -0.44 1.23 13.66
C LYS A 49 -0.39 0.53 12.31
N SER A 50 -0.04 -0.76 12.31
CA SER A 50 -0.01 -1.57 11.08
C SER A 50 -1.40 -1.70 10.47
N THR A 51 -2.44 -1.88 11.32
CA THR A 51 -3.83 -1.93 10.85
C THR A 51 -4.22 -0.66 10.11
N ILE A 52 -3.87 0.53 10.65
CA ILE A 52 -4.13 1.82 9.96
C ILE A 52 -3.42 1.85 8.60
N LEU A 53 -2.11 1.54 8.56
CA LEU A 53 -1.34 1.57 7.32
C LEU A 53 -1.88 0.59 6.27
N GLU A 54 -2.21 -0.63 6.68
CA GLU A 54 -2.78 -1.65 5.80
C GLU A 54 -4.18 -1.27 5.33
N THR A 55 -5.00 -0.67 6.20
CA THR A 55 -6.35 -0.19 5.83
C THR A 55 -6.26 0.97 4.84
N LEU A 56 -5.40 1.97 5.10
CA LEU A 56 -5.15 3.06 4.16
C LEU A 56 -4.59 2.55 2.82
N GLY A 57 -3.75 1.52 2.85
CA GLY A 57 -3.21 0.84 1.68
C GLY A 57 -4.17 -0.15 1.02
N LEU A 58 -5.39 -0.31 1.54
CA LEU A 58 -6.40 -1.26 1.04
C LEU A 58 -5.91 -2.72 1.06
N MET A 59 -5.09 -3.11 2.06
CA MET A 59 -4.42 -4.41 2.10
C MET A 59 -5.05 -5.41 3.08
N ASN A 60 -5.94 -4.95 3.95
CA ASN A 60 -6.65 -5.79 4.90
C ASN A 60 -8.18 -5.66 4.71
N ASN A 61 -8.96 -6.52 5.31
CA ASN A 61 -10.43 -6.50 5.26
C ASN A 61 -10.99 -6.25 6.67
N THR A 62 -10.62 -5.12 7.27
CA THR A 62 -10.98 -4.81 8.66
C THR A 62 -12.01 -3.70 8.78
N ILE A 63 -12.38 -3.02 7.69
CA ILE A 63 -13.33 -1.92 7.71
C ILE A 63 -14.72 -2.45 8.10
N VAL A 64 -15.27 -1.89 9.19
CA VAL A 64 -16.65 -2.17 9.60
C VAL A 64 -17.59 -1.32 8.74
N PRO A 65 -18.49 -1.95 7.97
CA PRO A 65 -19.44 -1.20 7.15
C PRO A 65 -20.38 -0.36 8.02
N ASP A 66 -20.39 0.95 7.83
CA ASP A 66 -21.31 1.89 8.47
C ASP A 66 -21.78 2.92 7.45
N LYS A 67 -23.05 3.38 7.55
CA LYS A 67 -23.62 4.40 6.65
C LYS A 67 -22.95 5.77 6.83
N GLN A 68 -22.35 6.02 7.98
CA GLN A 68 -21.69 7.29 8.30
C GLN A 68 -20.20 7.28 7.94
N THR A 69 -19.63 6.10 7.62
CA THR A 69 -18.23 5.98 7.24
C THR A 69 -18.00 6.62 5.87
N GLN A 70 -17.04 7.54 5.82
CA GLN A 70 -16.48 8.09 4.60
C GLN A 70 -15.01 7.71 4.51
N PHE A 71 -14.62 7.13 3.41
CA PHE A 71 -13.22 6.88 3.10
C PHE A 71 -13.01 7.21 1.62
N LEU A 72 -12.60 8.46 1.38
CA LEU A 72 -12.53 9.07 0.06
C LEU A 72 -11.08 9.29 -0.32
N PHE A 73 -10.75 8.93 -1.54
CA PHE A 73 -9.49 9.25 -2.20
C PHE A 73 -9.76 10.29 -3.29
N TYR A 74 -8.84 11.23 -3.46
CA TYR A 74 -8.90 12.24 -4.50
C TYR A 74 -7.75 12.04 -5.48
N ASP A 75 -8.05 11.85 -6.76
CA ASP A 75 -7.03 11.74 -7.79
C ASP A 75 -6.34 13.09 -8.11
N PHE A 76 -5.48 13.13 -9.12
CA PHE A 76 -4.77 14.36 -9.50
C PHE A 76 -5.70 15.41 -10.13
N ASP A 77 -6.81 15.01 -10.72
CA ASP A 77 -7.82 15.88 -11.31
C ASP A 77 -8.86 16.33 -10.28
N GLY A 78 -8.75 15.83 -9.04
CA GLY A 78 -9.66 16.12 -7.94
C GLY A 78 -10.94 15.28 -7.96
N LEU A 79 -11.00 14.24 -8.79
CA LEU A 79 -12.10 13.29 -8.81
C LEU A 79 -12.13 12.51 -7.49
N GLU A 80 -13.32 12.46 -6.89
CA GLU A 80 -13.55 11.75 -5.64
C GLU A 80 -13.86 10.28 -5.91
N ILE A 81 -13.15 9.38 -5.23
CA ILE A 81 -13.33 7.94 -5.31
C ILE A 81 -13.68 7.41 -3.92
N ASP A 82 -14.85 6.80 -3.77
CA ASP A 82 -15.29 6.15 -2.53
C ASP A 82 -14.58 4.80 -2.38
N LEU A 83 -13.63 4.72 -1.47
CA LEU A 83 -12.86 3.52 -1.20
C LEU A 83 -13.68 2.45 -0.46
N CYS A 84 -14.70 2.83 0.30
CA CYS A 84 -15.63 1.85 0.90
C CYS A 84 -16.47 1.16 -0.18
N ALA A 85 -16.88 1.90 -1.21
CA ALA A 85 -17.60 1.34 -2.37
C ALA A 85 -16.67 0.44 -3.20
N LEU A 86 -15.43 0.89 -3.44
CA LEU A 86 -14.41 0.11 -4.14
C LEU A 86 -14.12 -1.22 -3.41
N TRP A 87 -14.05 -1.18 -2.08
CA TRP A 87 -13.84 -2.35 -1.24
C TRP A 87 -14.95 -3.40 -1.41
N ARG A 88 -16.19 -2.96 -1.50
CA ARG A 88 -17.36 -3.84 -1.74
C ARG A 88 -17.44 -4.34 -3.17
N GLY A 89 -16.77 -3.68 -4.11
CA GLY A 89 -16.80 -3.98 -5.55
C GLY A 89 -16.00 -5.23 -5.97
N GLY A 90 -15.21 -5.81 -5.05
CA GLY A 90 -14.46 -7.04 -5.24
C GLY A 90 -12.96 -6.85 -5.52
N ASP A 91 -12.23 -7.95 -5.34
CA ASP A 91 -10.76 -7.96 -5.32
C ASP A 91 -10.09 -7.45 -6.59
N LYS A 92 -10.70 -7.67 -7.75
CA LYS A 92 -10.11 -7.26 -9.04
C LYS A 92 -10.00 -5.75 -9.17
N GLN A 93 -11.08 -5.03 -8.82
CA GLN A 93 -11.12 -3.56 -8.88
C GLN A 93 -10.19 -2.96 -7.84
N LEU A 94 -10.21 -3.52 -6.63
CA LEU A 94 -9.36 -3.10 -5.53
C LEU A 94 -7.87 -3.29 -5.86
N SER A 95 -7.49 -4.45 -6.42
CA SER A 95 -6.11 -4.74 -6.82
C SER A 95 -5.63 -3.83 -7.94
N HIS A 96 -6.48 -3.54 -8.91
CA HIS A 96 -6.15 -2.61 -9.98
C HIS A 96 -5.96 -1.18 -9.46
N PHE A 97 -6.83 -0.73 -8.57
CA PHE A 97 -6.71 0.59 -7.94
C PHE A 97 -5.41 0.70 -7.13
N ARG A 98 -5.06 -0.32 -6.32
CA ARG A 98 -3.79 -0.37 -5.59
C ARG A 98 -2.59 -0.28 -6.51
N LEU A 99 -2.58 -1.06 -7.58
CA LEU A 99 -1.48 -1.11 -8.54
C LEU A 99 -1.14 0.27 -9.13
N LEU A 100 -2.14 1.11 -9.33
CA LEU A 100 -1.97 2.44 -9.94
C LEU A 100 -1.69 3.56 -8.93
N ASN A 101 -2.16 3.43 -7.70
CA ASN A 101 -2.21 4.56 -6.76
C ASN A 101 -1.37 4.37 -5.49
N TYR A 102 -0.88 3.16 -5.21
CA TYR A 102 -0.17 2.85 -3.97
C TYR A 102 1.20 2.26 -4.21
N SER A 103 2.10 2.57 -3.30
CA SER A 103 3.36 1.86 -3.11
C SER A 103 3.51 1.51 -1.64
N PHE A 104 3.99 0.32 -1.34
CA PHE A 104 4.14 -0.19 0.02
C PHE A 104 5.57 -0.66 0.25
N ILE A 105 6.14 -0.25 1.38
CA ILE A 105 7.41 -0.79 1.87
C ILE A 105 7.09 -1.50 3.18
N PHE A 106 7.29 -2.82 3.20
CA PHE A 106 7.08 -3.64 4.39
C PHE A 106 8.31 -3.60 5.29
N GLN A 107 8.11 -3.96 6.57
CA GLN A 107 9.19 -4.08 7.53
C GLN A 107 10.17 -5.18 7.13
N ASP A 108 9.65 -6.30 6.62
CA ASP A 108 10.46 -7.39 6.07
C ASP A 108 10.57 -7.25 4.55
N THR A 109 11.72 -7.64 4.00
CA THR A 109 11.94 -7.63 2.56
C THR A 109 11.12 -8.72 1.90
N ASN A 110 10.08 -8.33 1.16
CA ASN A 110 9.24 -9.24 0.38
C ASN A 110 9.74 -9.37 -1.07
N LEU A 111 11.06 -9.44 -1.26
CA LEU A 111 11.64 -9.64 -2.57
C LEU A 111 11.41 -11.08 -3.05
N MET A 112 11.10 -11.22 -4.33
CA MET A 112 11.01 -12.51 -4.99
C MET A 112 12.41 -13.10 -5.14
N ARG A 113 12.70 -14.14 -4.35
CA ARG A 113 14.06 -14.72 -4.22
C ARG A 113 14.60 -15.30 -5.53
N ASN A 114 13.73 -15.75 -6.42
CA ASN A 114 14.08 -16.33 -7.71
C ASN A 114 14.21 -15.27 -8.83
N PHE A 115 14.07 -14.00 -8.46
CA PHE A 115 14.23 -12.88 -9.37
C PHE A 115 15.55 -12.15 -9.09
N THR A 116 16.11 -11.57 -10.13
CA THR A 116 17.23 -10.64 -9.96
C THR A 116 16.75 -9.35 -9.27
N ALA A 117 17.66 -8.52 -8.82
CA ALA A 117 17.35 -7.20 -8.28
C ALA A 117 16.57 -6.35 -9.31
N TYR A 118 17.04 -6.37 -10.56
CA TYR A 118 16.38 -5.67 -11.66
C TYR A 118 14.95 -6.16 -11.92
N GLU A 119 14.74 -7.47 -11.93
CA GLU A 119 13.42 -8.06 -12.12
C GLU A 119 12.46 -7.68 -10.99
N ASN A 120 12.93 -7.69 -9.74
CA ASN A 120 12.12 -7.25 -8.60
C ASN A 120 11.65 -5.80 -8.74
N VAL A 121 12.53 -4.89 -9.15
CA VAL A 121 12.18 -3.47 -9.35
C VAL A 121 11.29 -3.28 -10.59
N ALA A 122 11.61 -3.97 -11.70
CA ALA A 122 10.89 -3.86 -12.97
C ALA A 122 9.48 -4.47 -12.91
N TYR A 123 9.25 -5.47 -12.05
CA TYR A 123 8.05 -6.29 -12.03
C TYR A 123 6.77 -5.46 -11.89
N THR A 124 6.75 -4.50 -10.98
CA THR A 124 5.57 -3.64 -10.76
C THR A 124 5.20 -2.86 -12.03
N ARG A 125 6.17 -2.33 -12.76
CA ARG A 125 5.90 -1.63 -14.01
C ARG A 125 5.40 -2.56 -15.10
N MET A 126 5.93 -3.78 -15.16
CA MET A 126 5.42 -4.78 -16.11
C MET A 126 3.95 -5.15 -15.78
N LEU A 127 3.58 -5.25 -14.50
CA LEU A 127 2.18 -5.44 -14.09
C LEU A 127 1.28 -4.25 -14.47
N GLN A 128 1.83 -3.04 -14.49
CA GLN A 128 1.13 -1.83 -14.96
C GLN A 128 0.97 -1.78 -16.49
N GLY A 129 1.50 -2.78 -17.22
CA GLY A 129 1.36 -2.89 -18.68
C GLY A 129 2.52 -2.33 -19.49
N TYR A 130 3.60 -1.85 -18.85
CA TYR A 130 4.79 -1.39 -19.56
C TYR A 130 5.58 -2.56 -20.16
N GLY A 131 6.18 -2.35 -21.33
CA GLY A 131 7.04 -3.35 -21.97
C GLY A 131 8.31 -3.64 -21.14
N LYS A 132 8.84 -4.87 -21.26
CA LYS A 132 10.02 -5.31 -20.51
C LYS A 132 11.20 -4.33 -20.64
N ASN A 133 11.55 -3.95 -21.87
CA ASN A 133 12.70 -3.05 -22.12
C ASN A 133 12.52 -1.68 -21.46
N GLU A 134 11.32 -1.13 -21.50
CA GLU A 134 11.01 0.14 -20.86
C GLU A 134 11.09 0.02 -19.32
N ALA A 135 10.52 -1.03 -18.76
CA ALA A 135 10.58 -1.32 -17.33
C ALA A 135 12.04 -1.45 -16.86
N PHE A 136 12.88 -2.19 -17.58
CA PHE A 136 14.29 -2.38 -17.27
C PHE A 136 15.11 -1.07 -17.41
N ASN A 137 14.89 -0.27 -18.44
CA ASN A 137 15.55 1.03 -18.58
C ASN A 137 15.20 1.97 -17.42
N LYS A 138 13.94 2.00 -17.01
CA LYS A 138 13.53 2.79 -15.84
C LYS A 138 14.13 2.26 -14.54
N THR A 139 14.21 0.93 -14.40
CA THR A 139 14.88 0.29 -13.26
C THR A 139 16.33 0.75 -13.14
N ARG A 140 17.08 0.76 -14.25
CA ARG A 140 18.46 1.26 -14.26
C ARG A 140 18.55 2.69 -13.77
N THR A 141 17.67 3.56 -14.22
CA THR A 141 17.61 4.95 -13.75
C THR A 141 17.37 5.02 -12.24
N ILE A 142 16.39 4.26 -11.73
CA ILE A 142 16.04 4.25 -10.29
C ILE A 142 17.21 3.75 -9.45
N LEU A 143 17.86 2.65 -9.85
CA LEU A 143 19.01 2.11 -9.11
C LEU A 143 20.17 3.11 -9.09
N ASN A 144 20.44 3.77 -10.19
CA ASN A 144 21.47 4.83 -10.24
C ASN A 144 21.13 6.00 -9.32
N ASP A 145 19.89 6.47 -9.33
CA ASP A 145 19.41 7.57 -8.46
C ASP A 145 19.52 7.22 -6.97
N LEU A 146 19.51 5.92 -6.63
CA LEU A 146 19.70 5.40 -5.28
C LEU A 146 21.16 5.08 -4.93
N GLY A 147 22.11 5.32 -5.83
CA GLY A 147 23.52 4.98 -5.63
C GLY A 147 23.82 3.48 -5.71
N LEU A 148 22.98 2.74 -6.42
CA LEU A 148 23.08 1.28 -6.62
C LEU A 148 23.51 0.92 -8.05
N GLU A 149 24.27 1.80 -8.72
CA GLU A 149 24.80 1.59 -10.08
C GLU A 149 25.69 0.37 -10.20
N HIS A 150 26.25 -0.10 -9.09
CA HIS A 150 27.10 -1.31 -9.03
C HIS A 150 26.29 -2.61 -9.01
N VAL A 151 24.98 -2.55 -8.87
CA VAL A 151 24.10 -3.72 -8.95
C VAL A 151 23.86 -4.03 -10.42
N ASP A 152 24.42 -5.13 -10.89
CA ASP A 152 24.23 -5.58 -12.27
C ASP A 152 22.86 -6.27 -12.47
N GLU A 153 22.45 -6.42 -13.75
CA GLU A 153 21.14 -6.96 -14.11
C GLU A 153 20.97 -8.44 -13.74
N LEU A 154 22.06 -9.16 -13.50
CA LEU A 154 22.05 -10.59 -13.18
C LEU A 154 22.11 -10.88 -11.68
N ARG A 155 22.38 -9.85 -10.85
CA ARG A 155 22.52 -10.02 -9.42
C ARG A 155 21.20 -10.43 -8.77
N MET A 156 21.24 -11.57 -8.08
CA MET A 156 20.05 -12.08 -7.39
C MET A 156 19.69 -11.20 -6.19
N ALA A 157 18.40 -11.03 -5.94
CA ALA A 157 17.93 -10.20 -4.83
C ALA A 157 18.46 -10.67 -3.46
N GLN A 158 18.67 -11.96 -3.28
CA GLN A 158 19.21 -12.53 -2.04
C GLN A 158 20.71 -12.24 -1.80
N GLU A 159 21.41 -11.74 -2.81
CA GLU A 159 22.85 -11.36 -2.71
C GLU A 159 23.05 -9.91 -2.29
N LEU A 160 21.95 -9.16 -2.16
CA LEU A 160 21.98 -7.78 -1.69
C LEU A 160 22.04 -7.73 -0.17
N SER A 161 22.69 -6.70 0.38
CA SER A 161 22.63 -6.43 1.81
C SER A 161 21.25 -5.88 2.21
N GLY A 162 20.91 -5.97 3.49
CA GLY A 162 19.62 -5.48 4.00
C GLY A 162 19.36 -3.98 3.79
N GLY A 163 20.41 -3.19 3.50
CA GLY A 163 20.30 -1.76 3.17
C GLY A 163 20.20 -1.47 1.67
N GLN A 164 20.50 -2.45 0.84
CA GLN A 164 20.38 -2.37 -0.63
C GLN A 164 19.01 -2.86 -1.10
#